data_86846be2d8abc488d8d6497ad7ecb6b5
#
_entry.id   86846be2d8abc488d8d6497ad7ecb6b5
#
_cell.length_a   1.000
_cell.length_b   1.000
_cell.length_c   1.000
_cell.angle_alpha   90.00
_cell.angle_beta   90.00
_cell.angle_gamma   90.00
#
_symmetry.space_group_name_H-M   'P 1'
#
loop_
_entity.id
_entity.type
_entity.pdbx_description
1 polymer ?
#
loop_
_entity_poly.entity_id
_entity_poly.type
_entity_poly.pdbx_seq_one_letter_code
_entity_poly.pdbx_strand_id
1 'polypeptide(L)'
;LRLAERVEAHGEQLAQLETLNNGKSINLSRALEVGASVEFIRYMAGWATKIEGRSLDLSIAAVPGARYRAYTVPEPVGVVGAIVPWNFPLLMAIWKIVPALACGCTVVLKPADETPLTALRLGQLCLEAGIPPGVVNIVTGTGAEAGAALAAHPGIDKLAFTGSTPVGKLIGHAAVENMTRFSLELGGKSPVIILDDTSLDMAAAGSAGAVFFNQGQVCTAGSRLYVQRKRFDQVLERLAAIAGDLSIGPGLDPTTQINPLVSARQQERVLGMIESGVAEGASVVCGGARQGETGFYVQPTILADVTPGMQVVREEIFGPVLVATPFDDLDEAVRLANDSIYGLGASIWSNDLRQVMDLVPRIKAGTVWVNAHNLLDPSMPFGGFKQSGIGREMGHAAIEAYTENKSVCIAY
;
A
#
# COMPACT_ATOMS: atom_id res chain seq x y z
N LEU A 1 -7.08 -20.01 -10.67
CA LEU A 1 -6.92 -19.61 -12.09
C LEU A 1 -8.26 -19.13 -12.68
N ARG A 2 -9.37 -19.89 -12.55
CA ARG A 2 -10.69 -19.46 -13.06
C ARG A 2 -11.12 -18.08 -12.58
N LEU A 3 -10.79 -17.66 -11.36
CA LEU A 3 -11.07 -16.30 -10.89
C LEU A 3 -10.30 -15.26 -11.71
N ALA A 4 -9.02 -15.50 -12.04
CA ALA A 4 -8.25 -14.62 -12.91
C ALA A 4 -8.92 -14.44 -14.28
N GLU A 5 -9.38 -15.54 -14.89
CA GLU A 5 -10.09 -15.52 -16.16
C GLU A 5 -11.40 -14.71 -16.08
N ARG A 6 -12.15 -14.82 -14.95
CA ARG A 6 -13.37 -14.02 -14.74
C ARG A 6 -13.09 -12.54 -14.56
N VAL A 7 -12.08 -12.19 -13.77
CA VAL A 7 -11.68 -10.78 -13.58
C VAL A 7 -11.21 -10.18 -14.92
N GLU A 8 -10.39 -10.90 -15.68
CA GLU A 8 -9.90 -10.48 -16.99
C GLU A 8 -11.04 -10.29 -18.01
N ALA A 9 -11.96 -11.26 -18.09
CA ALA A 9 -13.11 -11.20 -19.00
C ALA A 9 -14.08 -10.03 -18.69
N HIS A 10 -14.14 -9.58 -17.43
CA HIS A 10 -14.96 -8.43 -17.00
C HIS A 10 -14.11 -7.17 -16.80
N GLY A 11 -12.87 -7.14 -17.31
CA GLY A 11 -11.89 -6.11 -17.02
C GLY A 11 -12.36 -4.70 -17.31
N GLU A 12 -12.98 -4.44 -18.47
CA GLU A 12 -13.49 -3.11 -18.81
C GLU A 12 -14.65 -2.68 -17.91
N GLN A 13 -15.57 -3.59 -17.57
CA GLN A 13 -16.66 -3.33 -16.64
C GLN A 13 -16.13 -2.96 -15.24
N LEU A 14 -15.15 -3.72 -14.76
CA LEU A 14 -14.53 -3.47 -13.46
C LEU A 14 -13.77 -2.14 -13.46
N ALA A 15 -13.02 -1.82 -14.52
CA ALA A 15 -12.28 -0.57 -14.63
C ALA A 15 -13.21 0.65 -14.64
N GLN A 16 -14.32 0.61 -15.38
CA GLN A 16 -15.31 1.68 -15.38
C GLN A 16 -15.99 1.81 -14.01
N LEU A 17 -16.39 0.69 -13.40
CA LEU A 17 -17.01 0.68 -12.08
C LEU A 17 -16.06 1.27 -11.03
N GLU A 18 -14.77 0.90 -11.07
CA GLU A 18 -13.74 1.41 -10.19
C GLU A 18 -13.56 2.92 -10.33
N THR A 19 -13.43 3.40 -11.58
CA THR A 19 -13.28 4.83 -11.87
C THR A 19 -14.50 5.65 -11.43
N LEU A 20 -15.71 5.16 -11.68
CA LEU A 20 -16.95 5.81 -11.24
C LEU A 20 -17.07 5.86 -9.72
N ASN A 21 -16.69 4.80 -9.03
CA ASN A 21 -16.83 4.68 -7.58
C ASN A 21 -15.74 5.42 -6.78
N ASN A 22 -14.51 5.48 -7.33
CA ASN A 22 -13.34 6.06 -6.65
C ASN A 22 -12.96 7.46 -7.17
N GLY A 23 -13.19 7.71 -8.46
CA GLY A 23 -12.78 8.94 -9.15
C GLY A 23 -11.45 8.84 -9.90
N LYS A 24 -10.62 7.81 -9.68
CA LYS A 24 -9.31 7.65 -10.32
C LYS A 24 -9.37 7.50 -11.85
N SER A 25 -8.23 7.69 -12.51
CA SER A 25 -8.11 7.52 -13.96
C SER A 25 -8.56 6.14 -14.45
N ILE A 26 -9.34 6.12 -15.53
CA ILE A 26 -9.73 4.88 -16.22
C ILE A 26 -8.52 4.09 -16.73
N ASN A 27 -7.44 4.79 -17.13
CA ASN A 27 -6.20 4.13 -17.54
C ASN A 27 -5.54 3.41 -16.35
N LEU A 28 -5.55 4.04 -15.17
CA LEU A 28 -5.04 3.43 -13.95
C LEU A 28 -5.90 2.25 -13.51
N SER A 29 -7.23 2.38 -13.59
CA SER A 29 -8.15 1.29 -13.28
C SER A 29 -7.94 0.08 -14.18
N ARG A 30 -7.74 0.29 -15.48
CA ARG A 30 -7.43 -0.80 -16.42
C ARG A 30 -6.09 -1.47 -16.14
N ALA A 31 -5.03 -0.68 -16.00
CA ALA A 31 -3.68 -1.21 -15.86
C ALA A 31 -3.39 -1.80 -14.48
N LEU A 32 -3.70 -1.05 -13.42
CA LEU A 32 -3.32 -1.42 -12.08
C LEU A 32 -4.42 -2.18 -11.35
N GLU A 33 -5.67 -1.66 -11.29
CA GLU A 33 -6.72 -2.35 -10.55
C GLU A 33 -7.06 -3.70 -11.20
N VAL A 34 -7.27 -3.74 -12.51
CA VAL A 34 -7.62 -4.98 -13.21
C VAL A 34 -6.37 -5.76 -13.59
N GLY A 35 -5.43 -5.15 -14.32
CA GLY A 35 -4.27 -5.86 -14.85
C GLY A 35 -3.39 -6.46 -13.77
N ALA A 36 -2.96 -5.67 -12.77
CA ALA A 36 -2.16 -6.18 -11.68
C ALA A 36 -2.93 -7.17 -10.80
N SER A 37 -4.25 -7.03 -10.66
CA SER A 37 -5.09 -8.00 -9.97
C SER A 37 -5.07 -9.37 -10.63
N VAL A 38 -5.21 -9.43 -11.94
CA VAL A 38 -5.16 -10.68 -12.72
C VAL A 38 -3.79 -11.36 -12.55
N GLU A 39 -2.71 -10.60 -12.66
CA GLU A 39 -1.36 -11.13 -12.47
C GLU A 39 -1.14 -11.62 -11.03
N PHE A 40 -1.62 -10.89 -10.03
CA PHE A 40 -1.52 -11.31 -8.63
C PHE A 40 -2.31 -12.59 -8.35
N ILE A 41 -3.53 -12.73 -8.89
CA ILE A 41 -4.32 -13.97 -8.77
C ILE A 41 -3.57 -15.15 -9.38
N ARG A 42 -3.00 -14.98 -10.58
CA ARG A 42 -2.21 -16.04 -11.26
C ARG A 42 -0.98 -16.43 -10.46
N TYR A 43 -0.24 -15.45 -9.94
CA TYR A 43 0.93 -15.68 -9.11
C TYR A 43 0.58 -16.47 -7.84
N MET A 44 -0.43 -16.02 -7.09
CA MET A 44 -0.84 -16.67 -5.83
C MET A 44 -1.46 -18.06 -6.06
N ALA A 45 -2.19 -18.28 -7.15
CA ALA A 45 -2.69 -19.60 -7.51
C ALA A 45 -1.55 -20.63 -7.66
N GLY A 46 -0.38 -20.21 -8.10
CA GLY A 46 0.82 -21.05 -8.18
C GLY A 46 1.38 -21.51 -6.84
N TRP A 47 1.02 -20.87 -5.73
CA TRP A 47 1.46 -21.24 -4.39
C TRP A 47 0.67 -22.40 -3.78
N ALA A 48 -0.56 -22.65 -4.20
CA ALA A 48 -1.43 -23.68 -3.63
C ALA A 48 -0.79 -25.09 -3.58
N THR A 49 0.18 -25.37 -4.45
CA THR A 49 0.93 -26.64 -4.49
C THR A 49 2.37 -26.52 -3.99
N LYS A 50 2.74 -25.40 -3.38
CA LYS A 50 4.11 -25.11 -2.92
C LYS A 50 4.16 -24.76 -1.43
N ILE A 51 3.09 -25.04 -0.68
CA ILE A 51 3.04 -24.88 0.77
C ILE A 51 3.62 -26.15 1.38
N GLU A 52 4.84 -26.05 1.89
CA GLU A 52 5.63 -27.21 2.30
C GLU A 52 5.92 -27.20 3.81
N GLY A 53 5.92 -28.39 4.43
CA GLY A 53 6.44 -28.62 5.76
C GLY A 53 7.90 -29.07 5.75
N ARG A 54 8.46 -29.26 6.95
CA ARG A 54 9.86 -29.71 7.14
C ARG A 54 9.88 -31.08 7.79
N SER A 55 10.79 -31.98 7.36
CA SER A 55 11.17 -33.15 8.11
C SER A 55 12.31 -32.79 9.07
N LEU A 56 12.19 -33.20 10.33
CA LEU A 56 13.12 -32.83 11.40
C LEU A 56 13.75 -34.05 12.02
N ASP A 57 15.07 -34.03 12.18
CA ASP A 57 15.80 -35.02 12.98
C ASP A 57 15.91 -34.54 14.43
N LEU A 58 15.43 -35.39 15.37
CA LEU A 58 15.45 -35.04 16.79
C LEU A 58 16.79 -35.43 17.41
N SER A 59 17.43 -34.47 18.08
CA SER A 59 18.70 -34.69 18.81
C SER A 59 18.51 -35.20 20.26
N ILE A 60 17.26 -35.15 20.78
CA ILE A 60 16.96 -35.56 22.14
C ILE A 60 16.14 -36.86 22.11
N ALA A 61 16.69 -37.90 22.73
CA ALA A 61 15.97 -39.15 22.97
C ALA A 61 15.28 -39.08 24.35
N ALA A 62 13.99 -38.71 24.39
CA ALA A 62 13.22 -38.64 25.63
C ALA A 62 12.94 -40.02 26.25
N VAL A 63 12.87 -41.08 25.42
CA VAL A 63 12.63 -42.44 25.84
C VAL A 63 13.78 -43.33 25.31
N PRO A 64 14.52 -44.03 26.17
CA PRO A 64 15.58 -44.93 25.74
C PRO A 64 15.06 -46.03 24.82
N GLY A 65 15.72 -46.20 23.65
CA GLY A 65 15.38 -47.21 22.66
C GLY A 65 14.24 -46.87 21.70
N ALA A 66 13.53 -45.76 21.91
CA ALA A 66 12.50 -45.31 21.00
C ALA A 66 13.11 -44.64 19.75
N ARG A 67 12.44 -44.83 18.61
CA ARG A 67 12.71 -44.11 17.39
C ARG A 67 11.70 -42.97 17.26
N TYR A 68 12.11 -41.88 16.66
CA TYR A 68 11.26 -40.69 16.49
C TYR A 68 11.18 -40.28 15.02
N ARG A 69 10.00 -39.83 14.62
CA ARG A 69 9.80 -39.12 13.37
C ARG A 69 9.13 -37.80 13.70
N ALA A 70 9.74 -36.69 13.30
CA ALA A 70 9.19 -35.38 13.48
C ALA A 70 9.08 -34.60 12.15
N TYR A 71 8.02 -33.84 12.01
CA TYR A 71 7.79 -33.00 10.86
C TYR A 71 6.86 -31.85 11.20
N THR A 72 6.84 -30.80 10.36
CA THR A 72 5.87 -29.71 10.43
C THR A 72 4.85 -29.81 9.31
N VAL A 73 3.62 -29.37 9.59
CA VAL A 73 2.53 -29.27 8.62
C VAL A 73 2.01 -27.84 8.69
N PRO A 74 2.13 -27.03 7.61
CA PRO A 74 1.40 -25.77 7.50
C PRO A 74 -0.10 -26.07 7.32
N GLU A 75 -0.93 -25.47 8.16
CA GLU A 75 -2.38 -25.56 8.08
C GLU A 75 -2.97 -24.17 7.83
N PRO A 76 -4.15 -24.02 7.17
CA PRO A 76 -4.83 -22.74 7.07
C PRO A 76 -5.05 -22.12 8.45
N VAL A 77 -4.88 -20.79 8.58
CA VAL A 77 -5.18 -20.11 9.85
C VAL A 77 -6.66 -20.19 10.22
N GLY A 78 -7.57 -20.33 9.24
CA GLY A 78 -9.01 -20.46 9.47
C GLY A 78 -9.83 -19.36 8.80
N VAL A 79 -10.63 -18.62 9.55
CA VAL A 79 -11.49 -17.53 9.09
C VAL A 79 -10.74 -16.20 9.12
N VAL A 80 -10.61 -15.56 7.96
CA VAL A 80 -9.94 -14.27 7.81
C VAL A 80 -10.95 -13.12 7.77
N GLY A 81 -10.84 -12.19 8.72
CA GLY A 81 -11.50 -10.89 8.65
C GLY A 81 -10.59 -9.90 7.90
N ALA A 82 -11.00 -9.48 6.71
CA ALA A 82 -10.24 -8.56 5.87
C ALA A 82 -10.92 -7.19 5.80
N ILE A 83 -10.18 -6.11 6.05
CA ILE A 83 -10.68 -4.73 5.95
C ILE A 83 -9.76 -3.95 5.04
N VAL A 84 -10.32 -3.38 3.96
CA VAL A 84 -9.54 -2.73 2.90
C VAL A 84 -9.94 -1.26 2.71
N PRO A 85 -8.97 -0.42 2.28
CA PRO A 85 -9.18 1.01 2.07
C PRO A 85 -9.81 1.30 0.71
N TRP A 86 -10.06 2.58 0.48
CA TRP A 86 -10.73 3.10 -0.70
C TRP A 86 -9.79 3.50 -1.87
N ASN A 87 -8.46 3.53 -1.66
CA ASN A 87 -7.56 4.08 -2.69
C ASN A 87 -7.24 3.11 -3.84
N PHE A 88 -7.24 1.80 -3.60
CA PHE A 88 -7.14 0.73 -4.60
C PHE A 88 -8.14 -0.39 -4.28
N PRO A 89 -9.45 -0.13 -4.42
CA PRO A 89 -10.51 -0.99 -3.90
C PRO A 89 -10.45 -2.44 -4.37
N LEU A 90 -10.37 -2.67 -5.68
CA LEU A 90 -10.33 -4.01 -6.27
C LEU A 90 -9.01 -4.72 -5.92
N LEU A 91 -7.89 -4.04 -6.13
CA LEU A 91 -6.56 -4.61 -5.93
C LEU A 91 -6.33 -4.99 -4.46
N MET A 92 -6.72 -4.12 -3.51
CA MET A 92 -6.57 -4.40 -2.09
C MET A 92 -7.49 -5.53 -1.62
N ALA A 93 -8.71 -5.65 -2.16
CA ALA A 93 -9.57 -6.80 -1.89
C ALA A 93 -8.93 -8.11 -2.37
N ILE A 94 -8.35 -8.11 -3.55
CA ILE A 94 -7.66 -9.26 -4.13
C ILE A 94 -6.40 -9.63 -3.34
N TRP A 95 -5.63 -8.66 -2.86
CA TRP A 95 -4.44 -8.94 -2.02
C TRP A 95 -4.78 -9.62 -0.69
N LYS A 96 -6.01 -9.46 -0.19
CA LYS A 96 -6.46 -10.15 1.03
C LYS A 96 -7.12 -11.50 0.73
N ILE A 97 -8.00 -11.54 -0.29
CA ILE A 97 -8.79 -12.73 -0.60
C ILE A 97 -7.90 -13.85 -1.17
N VAL A 98 -7.05 -13.53 -2.14
CA VAL A 98 -6.41 -14.57 -2.94
C VAL A 98 -5.35 -15.37 -2.19
N PRO A 99 -4.43 -14.78 -1.39
CA PRO A 99 -3.51 -15.58 -0.58
C PRO A 99 -4.25 -16.39 0.49
N ALA A 100 -5.33 -15.88 1.09
CA ALA A 100 -6.17 -16.63 2.01
C ALA A 100 -6.75 -17.88 1.34
N LEU A 101 -7.30 -17.74 0.12
CA LEU A 101 -7.83 -18.87 -0.65
C LEU A 101 -6.76 -19.87 -1.06
N ALA A 102 -5.56 -19.39 -1.45
CA ALA A 102 -4.44 -20.26 -1.82
C ALA A 102 -3.98 -21.13 -0.64
N CYS A 103 -4.12 -20.63 0.58
CA CYS A 103 -3.82 -21.35 1.83
C CYS A 103 -4.99 -22.21 2.34
N GLY A 104 -6.21 -22.11 1.75
CA GLY A 104 -7.38 -22.88 2.18
C GLY A 104 -8.22 -22.20 3.27
N CYS A 105 -8.04 -20.89 3.50
CA CYS A 105 -8.84 -20.09 4.43
C CYS A 105 -10.18 -19.66 3.82
N THR A 106 -11.13 -19.27 4.68
CA THR A 106 -12.34 -18.53 4.30
C THR A 106 -12.18 -17.05 4.65
N VAL A 107 -12.92 -16.16 3.96
CA VAL A 107 -12.74 -14.71 4.09
C VAL A 107 -14.08 -14.01 4.31
N VAL A 108 -14.11 -13.10 5.28
CA VAL A 108 -15.12 -12.06 5.42
C VAL A 108 -14.43 -10.73 5.13
N LEU A 109 -14.74 -10.13 3.98
CA LEU A 109 -14.13 -8.87 3.53
C LEU A 109 -15.09 -7.70 3.76
N LYS A 110 -14.60 -6.66 4.43
CA LYS A 110 -15.26 -5.36 4.55
C LYS A 110 -14.53 -4.33 3.67
N PRO A 111 -15.06 -3.95 2.51
CA PRO A 111 -14.52 -2.84 1.71
C PRO A 111 -14.77 -1.49 2.40
N ALA A 112 -14.05 -0.44 1.95
CA ALA A 112 -14.34 0.91 2.39
C ALA A 112 -15.77 1.32 2.01
N ASP A 113 -16.40 2.11 2.86
CA ASP A 113 -17.77 2.59 2.67
C ASP A 113 -17.89 3.55 1.47
N GLU A 114 -16.81 4.28 1.16
CA GLU A 114 -16.75 5.13 -0.03
C GLU A 114 -16.68 4.33 -1.35
N THR A 115 -16.10 3.11 -1.35
CA THR A 115 -15.78 2.38 -2.60
C THR A 115 -16.09 0.87 -2.53
N PRO A 116 -17.33 0.46 -2.25
CA PRO A 116 -17.66 -0.95 -2.07
C PRO A 116 -17.96 -1.71 -3.38
N LEU A 117 -18.20 -1.01 -4.50
CA LEU A 117 -18.89 -1.60 -5.66
C LEU A 117 -18.06 -2.68 -6.38
N THR A 118 -16.75 -2.46 -6.56
CA THR A 118 -15.89 -3.46 -7.21
C THR A 118 -15.65 -4.68 -6.33
N ALA A 119 -15.60 -4.52 -5.00
CA ALA A 119 -15.54 -5.65 -4.07
C ALA A 119 -16.83 -6.50 -4.11
N LEU A 120 -18.01 -5.86 -4.19
CA LEU A 120 -19.28 -6.57 -4.36
C LEU A 120 -19.32 -7.35 -5.68
N ARG A 121 -18.87 -6.74 -6.79
CA ARG A 121 -18.76 -7.45 -8.08
C ARG A 121 -17.74 -8.58 -8.01
N LEU A 122 -16.62 -8.40 -7.32
CA LEU A 122 -15.63 -9.46 -7.10
C LEU A 122 -16.24 -10.66 -6.37
N GLY A 123 -17.08 -10.44 -5.35
CA GLY A 123 -17.80 -11.51 -4.67
C GLY A 123 -18.67 -12.37 -5.61
N GLN A 124 -19.36 -11.73 -6.58
CA GLN A 124 -20.11 -12.44 -7.61
C GLN A 124 -19.18 -13.23 -8.55
N LEU A 125 -18.06 -12.62 -8.98
CA LEU A 125 -17.06 -13.29 -9.83
C LEU A 125 -16.42 -14.49 -9.13
N CYS A 126 -16.28 -14.46 -7.80
CA CYS A 126 -15.85 -15.63 -7.03
C CYS A 126 -16.82 -16.80 -7.19
N LEU A 127 -18.13 -16.57 -7.08
CA LEU A 127 -19.15 -17.60 -7.30
C LEU A 127 -19.16 -18.09 -8.75
N GLU A 128 -19.08 -17.18 -9.72
CA GLU A 128 -19.00 -17.50 -11.16
C GLU A 128 -17.72 -18.31 -11.51
N ALA A 129 -16.64 -18.12 -10.77
CA ALA A 129 -15.40 -18.90 -10.89
C ALA A 129 -15.51 -20.30 -10.25
N GLY A 130 -16.61 -20.60 -9.54
CA GLY A 130 -16.86 -21.86 -8.87
C GLY A 130 -16.23 -21.95 -7.47
N ILE A 131 -15.92 -20.84 -6.83
CA ILE A 131 -15.57 -20.79 -5.41
C ILE A 131 -16.87 -21.09 -4.63
N PRO A 132 -16.89 -22.06 -3.71
CA PRO A 132 -18.09 -22.44 -3.00
C PRO A 132 -18.75 -21.28 -2.23
N PRO A 133 -20.08 -21.21 -2.17
CA PRO A 133 -20.78 -20.23 -1.33
C PRO A 133 -20.28 -20.29 0.14
N GLY A 134 -20.12 -19.13 0.76
CA GLY A 134 -19.63 -19.01 2.13
C GLY A 134 -18.09 -18.96 2.29
N VAL A 135 -17.32 -19.27 1.24
CA VAL A 135 -15.86 -19.17 1.29
C VAL A 135 -15.38 -17.71 1.21
N VAL A 136 -16.02 -16.89 0.36
CA VAL A 136 -15.77 -15.44 0.28
C VAL A 136 -17.08 -14.71 0.54
N ASN A 137 -17.08 -13.86 1.55
CA ASN A 137 -18.25 -13.11 2.00
C ASN A 137 -17.90 -11.61 2.02
N ILE A 138 -18.70 -10.79 1.38
CA ILE A 138 -18.50 -9.33 1.34
C ILE A 138 -19.55 -8.67 2.22
N VAL A 139 -19.09 -7.90 3.22
CA VAL A 139 -19.94 -7.20 4.18
C VAL A 139 -19.70 -5.69 4.05
N THR A 140 -20.73 -4.94 3.65
CA THR A 140 -20.66 -3.48 3.56
C THR A 140 -21.08 -2.82 4.88
N GLY A 141 -20.67 -1.58 5.07
CA GLY A 141 -21.01 -0.76 6.24
C GLY A 141 -19.84 0.13 6.65
N THR A 142 -20.10 1.00 7.63
CA THR A 142 -19.09 1.95 8.10
C THR A 142 -17.94 1.25 8.84
N GLY A 143 -16.79 1.93 8.89
CA GLY A 143 -15.65 1.43 9.66
C GLY A 143 -15.96 1.27 11.14
N ALA A 144 -16.74 2.22 11.72
CA ALA A 144 -17.11 2.23 13.14
C ALA A 144 -18.10 1.12 13.53
N GLU A 145 -18.94 0.67 12.62
CA GLU A 145 -19.94 -0.37 12.85
C GLU A 145 -19.45 -1.73 12.36
N ALA A 146 -19.51 -1.96 11.04
CA ALA A 146 -19.14 -3.25 10.44
C ALA A 146 -17.66 -3.59 10.61
N GLY A 147 -16.76 -2.59 10.48
CA GLY A 147 -15.32 -2.78 10.66
C GLY A 147 -14.96 -3.14 12.10
N ALA A 148 -15.49 -2.40 13.07
CA ALA A 148 -15.25 -2.66 14.49
C ALA A 148 -15.84 -4.00 14.92
N ALA A 149 -17.07 -4.34 14.49
CA ALA A 149 -17.71 -5.62 14.79
C ALA A 149 -16.88 -6.80 14.20
N LEU A 150 -16.39 -6.68 12.97
CA LEU A 150 -15.55 -7.70 12.34
C LEU A 150 -14.22 -7.88 13.12
N ALA A 151 -13.59 -6.76 13.49
CA ALA A 151 -12.30 -6.79 14.20
C ALA A 151 -12.40 -7.42 15.60
N ALA A 152 -13.53 -7.23 16.28
CA ALA A 152 -13.77 -7.75 17.65
C ALA A 152 -14.43 -9.14 17.67
N HIS A 153 -14.75 -9.72 16.52
CA HIS A 153 -15.53 -10.95 16.47
C HIS A 153 -14.69 -12.17 16.87
N PRO A 154 -15.11 -12.98 17.87
CA PRO A 154 -14.32 -14.10 18.38
C PRO A 154 -14.15 -15.28 17.41
N GLY A 155 -14.96 -15.34 16.35
CA GLY A 155 -14.87 -16.34 15.30
C GLY A 155 -13.92 -15.96 14.14
N ILE A 156 -13.12 -14.91 14.31
CA ILE A 156 -12.07 -14.52 13.34
C ILE A 156 -10.71 -15.02 13.85
N ASP A 157 -10.05 -15.84 13.05
CA ASP A 157 -8.73 -16.41 13.37
C ASP A 157 -7.58 -15.48 12.96
N LYS A 158 -7.81 -14.66 11.92
CA LYS A 158 -6.84 -13.67 11.43
C LYS A 158 -7.52 -12.38 10.97
N LEU A 159 -6.97 -11.23 11.37
CA LEU A 159 -7.30 -9.93 10.82
C LEU A 159 -6.24 -9.48 9.80
N ALA A 160 -6.68 -9.09 8.61
CA ALA A 160 -5.85 -8.49 7.57
C ALA A 160 -6.38 -7.08 7.28
N PHE A 161 -5.65 -6.07 7.72
CA PHE A 161 -6.08 -4.67 7.64
C PHE A 161 -5.14 -3.84 6.76
N THR A 162 -5.71 -3.03 5.88
CA THR A 162 -4.99 -1.94 5.22
C THR A 162 -5.76 -0.64 5.42
N GLY A 163 -5.08 0.41 5.87
CA GLY A 163 -5.69 1.71 6.11
C GLY A 163 -4.79 2.67 6.88
N SER A 164 -5.36 3.63 7.60
CA SER A 164 -4.60 4.62 8.35
C SER A 164 -3.96 4.05 9.62
N THR A 165 -2.82 4.60 10.02
CA THR A 165 -2.11 4.19 11.26
C THR A 165 -2.98 4.29 12.53
N PRO A 166 -3.79 5.35 12.74
CA PRO A 166 -4.68 5.41 13.89
C PRO A 166 -5.70 4.25 13.92
N VAL A 167 -6.32 3.93 12.78
CA VAL A 167 -7.29 2.82 12.71
C VAL A 167 -6.57 1.47 12.87
N GLY A 168 -5.37 1.30 12.28
CA GLY A 168 -4.57 0.09 12.46
C GLY A 168 -4.28 -0.22 13.93
N LYS A 169 -4.03 0.81 14.76
CA LYS A 169 -3.87 0.65 16.21
C LYS A 169 -5.15 0.13 16.87
N LEU A 170 -6.32 0.63 16.47
CA LEU A 170 -7.61 0.13 17.00
C LEU A 170 -7.84 -1.33 16.61
N ILE A 171 -7.53 -1.71 15.37
CA ILE A 171 -7.60 -3.10 14.89
C ILE A 171 -6.64 -4.00 15.69
N GLY A 172 -5.41 -3.55 15.93
CA GLY A 172 -4.43 -4.28 16.75
C GLY A 172 -4.90 -4.48 18.18
N HIS A 173 -5.49 -3.46 18.81
CA HIS A 173 -6.09 -3.59 20.15
C HIS A 173 -7.23 -4.61 20.15
N ALA A 174 -8.17 -4.55 19.19
CA ALA A 174 -9.27 -5.51 19.10
C ALA A 174 -8.76 -6.94 18.87
N ALA A 175 -7.72 -7.13 18.07
CA ALA A 175 -7.11 -8.43 17.81
C ALA A 175 -6.53 -9.06 19.10
N VAL A 176 -5.85 -8.27 19.92
CA VAL A 176 -5.21 -8.74 21.16
C VAL A 176 -6.25 -9.26 22.16
N GLU A 177 -7.44 -8.66 22.26
CA GLU A 177 -8.50 -9.11 23.16
C GLU A 177 -8.93 -10.57 22.92
N ASN A 178 -8.89 -11.03 21.67
CA ASN A 178 -9.22 -12.40 21.27
C ASN A 178 -7.98 -13.26 20.94
N MET A 179 -6.76 -12.74 21.14
CA MET A 179 -5.51 -13.37 20.67
C MET A 179 -5.54 -13.70 19.16
N THR A 180 -6.31 -12.94 18.38
CA THR A 180 -6.44 -13.07 16.94
C THR A 180 -5.13 -12.63 16.27
N ARG A 181 -4.62 -13.41 15.34
CA ARG A 181 -3.48 -13.01 14.50
C ARG A 181 -3.84 -11.81 13.65
N PHE A 182 -2.89 -10.92 13.41
CA PHE A 182 -3.15 -9.78 12.54
C PHE A 182 -1.94 -9.38 11.69
N SER A 183 -2.24 -8.81 10.52
CA SER A 183 -1.31 -8.06 9.71
C SER A 183 -1.90 -6.68 9.43
N LEU A 184 -1.03 -5.67 9.47
CA LEU A 184 -1.40 -4.27 9.29
C LEU A 184 -0.54 -3.67 8.20
N GLU A 185 -1.16 -3.16 7.14
CA GLU A 185 -0.54 -2.32 6.13
C GLU A 185 -1.09 -0.91 6.30
N LEU A 186 -0.22 0.03 6.70
CA LEU A 186 -0.63 1.33 7.18
C LEU A 186 -0.04 2.47 6.34
N GLY A 187 -0.22 3.70 6.82
CA GLY A 187 0.23 4.89 6.11
C GLY A 187 1.73 5.01 5.96
N GLY A 188 2.13 5.94 5.12
CA GLY A 188 3.51 6.26 4.84
C GLY A 188 3.76 7.76 4.70
N LYS A 189 5.03 8.13 4.74
CA LYS A 189 5.54 9.46 4.41
C LYS A 189 6.86 9.28 3.70
N SER A 190 6.82 8.63 2.54
CA SER A 190 8.00 8.10 1.85
C SER A 190 8.95 9.20 1.41
N PRO A 191 10.26 9.08 1.70
CA PRO A 191 11.28 9.96 1.18
C PRO A 191 11.62 9.61 -0.28
N VAL A 192 11.81 10.64 -1.09
CA VAL A 192 12.44 10.59 -2.41
C VAL A 192 13.77 11.34 -2.30
N ILE A 193 14.89 10.66 -2.47
CA ILE A 193 16.23 11.21 -2.32
C ILE A 193 16.86 11.37 -3.70
N ILE A 194 17.19 12.60 -4.09
CA ILE A 194 17.80 12.94 -5.38
C ILE A 194 19.24 13.39 -5.15
N LEU A 195 20.20 12.63 -5.71
CA LEU A 195 21.61 12.99 -5.70
C LEU A 195 21.97 13.88 -6.92
N ASP A 196 23.09 14.61 -6.84
CA ASP A 196 23.47 15.63 -7.83
C ASP A 196 23.97 15.07 -9.17
N ASP A 197 24.20 13.75 -9.23
CA ASP A 197 24.61 13.00 -10.44
C ASP A 197 23.42 12.53 -11.30
N THR A 198 22.18 12.62 -10.79
CA THR A 198 20.97 12.27 -11.54
C THR A 198 20.65 13.31 -12.61
N SER A 199 20.16 12.89 -13.77
CA SER A 199 19.67 13.84 -14.77
C SER A 199 18.46 14.63 -14.23
N LEU A 200 18.38 15.91 -14.57
CA LEU A 200 17.31 16.79 -14.08
C LEU A 200 15.92 16.29 -14.49
N ASP A 201 15.77 15.84 -15.73
CA ASP A 201 14.48 15.35 -16.23
C ASP A 201 14.04 14.05 -15.52
N MET A 202 14.97 13.12 -15.28
CA MET A 202 14.66 11.89 -14.52
C MET A 202 14.30 12.21 -13.07
N ALA A 203 15.04 13.11 -12.42
CA ALA A 203 14.77 13.51 -11.04
C ALA A 203 13.37 14.13 -10.88
N ALA A 204 13.04 15.09 -11.76
CA ALA A 204 11.76 15.78 -11.70
C ALA A 204 10.59 14.88 -12.10
N ALA A 205 10.70 14.13 -13.21
CA ALA A 205 9.65 13.19 -13.63
C ALA A 205 9.43 12.06 -12.62
N GLY A 206 10.51 11.52 -12.05
CA GLY A 206 10.45 10.51 -11.03
C GLY A 206 9.78 11.01 -9.74
N SER A 207 10.09 12.24 -9.32
CA SER A 207 9.45 12.88 -8.16
C SER A 207 7.97 13.15 -8.40
N ALA A 208 7.60 13.64 -9.60
CA ALA A 208 6.20 13.83 -10.00
C ALA A 208 5.42 12.50 -9.97
N GLY A 209 5.96 11.46 -10.60
CA GLY A 209 5.37 10.12 -10.59
C GLY A 209 5.25 9.53 -9.19
N ALA A 210 6.21 9.80 -8.31
CA ALA A 210 6.19 9.29 -6.93
C ALA A 210 5.04 9.87 -6.10
N VAL A 211 4.65 11.13 -6.33
CA VAL A 211 3.65 11.82 -5.48
C VAL A 211 2.32 12.06 -6.17
N PHE A 212 2.29 12.38 -7.48
CA PHE A 212 1.04 12.74 -8.15
C PHE A 212 0.27 11.53 -8.70
N PHE A 213 0.92 10.38 -8.77
CA PHE A 213 0.28 9.11 -9.08
C PHE A 213 -0.94 8.89 -8.17
N ASN A 214 -2.09 8.52 -8.76
CA ASN A 214 -3.38 8.40 -8.07
C ASN A 214 -3.72 9.59 -7.15
N GLN A 215 -3.40 10.81 -7.59
CA GLN A 215 -3.60 12.06 -6.82
C GLN A 215 -2.92 12.06 -5.44
N GLY A 216 -1.82 11.34 -5.28
CA GLY A 216 -1.14 11.16 -3.99
C GLY A 216 -1.89 10.30 -2.98
N GLN A 217 -3.00 9.67 -3.37
CA GLN A 217 -3.78 8.75 -2.54
C GLN A 217 -3.15 7.35 -2.51
N VAL A 218 -1.86 7.30 -2.20
CA VAL A 218 -1.01 6.11 -2.21
C VAL A 218 -0.23 6.05 -0.91
N CYS A 219 -0.28 4.92 -0.23
CA CYS A 219 0.43 4.72 1.05
C CYS A 219 1.96 4.88 0.92
N THR A 220 2.50 4.56 -0.26
CA THR A 220 3.92 4.74 -0.60
C THR A 220 4.23 6.08 -1.27
N ALA A 221 3.27 7.01 -1.42
CA ALA A 221 3.50 8.28 -2.11
C ALA A 221 4.79 8.97 -1.64
N GLY A 222 5.64 9.35 -2.58
CA GLY A 222 6.90 10.03 -2.36
C GLY A 222 6.70 11.49 -1.96
N SER A 223 6.05 11.72 -0.83
CA SER A 223 5.56 13.03 -0.40
C SER A 223 6.60 13.88 0.34
N ARG A 224 7.80 13.33 0.64
CA ARG A 224 8.96 14.08 1.14
C ARG A 224 10.10 14.01 0.13
N LEU A 225 10.36 15.10 -0.56
CA LEU A 225 11.43 15.21 -1.54
C LEU A 225 12.69 15.80 -0.87
N TYR A 226 13.77 15.07 -0.91
CA TYR A 226 15.10 15.49 -0.47
C TYR A 226 16.01 15.59 -1.68
N VAL A 227 16.55 16.78 -1.96
CA VAL A 227 17.40 17.01 -3.12
C VAL A 227 18.74 17.56 -2.66
N GLN A 228 19.83 17.02 -3.20
CA GLN A 228 21.17 17.57 -2.92
C GLN A 228 21.23 19.04 -3.32
N ARG A 229 21.71 19.90 -2.41
CA ARG A 229 21.59 21.36 -2.48
C ARG A 229 21.96 21.97 -3.84
N LYS A 230 23.01 21.46 -4.49
CA LYS A 230 23.45 21.96 -5.80
C LYS A 230 22.39 21.86 -6.89
N ARG A 231 21.43 20.96 -6.77
CA ARG A 231 20.39 20.69 -7.76
C ARG A 231 19.00 21.13 -7.31
N PHE A 232 18.86 21.58 -6.07
CA PHE A 232 17.56 21.80 -5.42
C PHE A 232 16.66 22.72 -6.24
N ASP A 233 17.11 23.92 -6.55
CA ASP A 233 16.30 24.92 -7.25
C ASP A 233 15.94 24.45 -8.68
N GLN A 234 16.89 23.83 -9.39
CA GLN A 234 16.65 23.30 -10.73
C GLN A 234 15.62 22.16 -10.75
N VAL A 235 15.69 21.25 -9.76
CA VAL A 235 14.72 20.14 -9.64
C VAL A 235 13.35 20.70 -9.28
N LEU A 236 13.28 21.66 -8.38
CA LEU A 236 12.01 22.29 -7.98
C LEU A 236 11.33 23.02 -9.14
N GLU A 237 12.08 23.83 -9.88
CA GLU A 237 11.60 24.55 -11.07
C GLU A 237 11.04 23.57 -12.12
N ARG A 238 11.82 22.52 -12.42
CA ARG A 238 11.41 21.52 -13.41
C ARG A 238 10.20 20.71 -12.94
N LEU A 239 10.15 20.35 -11.65
CA LEU A 239 9.01 19.64 -11.05
C LEU A 239 7.75 20.51 -11.03
N ALA A 240 7.88 21.80 -10.72
CA ALA A 240 6.76 22.74 -10.76
C ALA A 240 6.20 22.92 -12.18
N ALA A 241 7.06 22.97 -13.19
CA ALA A 241 6.63 22.97 -14.59
C ALA A 241 5.83 21.70 -14.95
N ILE A 242 6.34 20.51 -14.58
CA ILE A 242 5.61 19.25 -14.77
C ILE A 242 4.25 19.29 -14.04
N ALA A 243 4.22 19.73 -12.80
CA ALA A 243 2.98 19.81 -12.00
C ALA A 243 1.94 20.74 -12.64
N GLY A 244 2.39 21.86 -13.23
CA GLY A 244 1.53 22.83 -13.93
C GLY A 244 0.96 22.32 -15.25
N ASP A 245 1.69 21.41 -15.92
CA ASP A 245 1.27 20.83 -17.21
C ASP A 245 0.31 19.63 -17.05
N LEU A 246 0.12 19.11 -15.83
CA LEU A 246 -0.77 17.97 -15.60
C LEU A 246 -2.24 18.35 -15.84
N SER A 247 -2.90 17.65 -16.75
CA SER A 247 -4.32 17.85 -17.06
C SER A 247 -5.20 17.38 -15.89
N ILE A 248 -6.07 18.27 -15.39
CA ILE A 248 -6.98 17.99 -14.27
C ILE A 248 -8.40 17.79 -14.81
N GLY A 249 -9.06 16.68 -14.47
CA GLY A 249 -10.42 16.42 -14.94
C GLY A 249 -10.98 15.06 -14.51
N PRO A 250 -12.16 14.67 -15.02
CA PRO A 250 -12.84 13.45 -14.60
C PRO A 250 -12.07 12.18 -14.96
N GLY A 251 -12.08 11.19 -14.08
CA GLY A 251 -11.33 9.94 -14.23
C GLY A 251 -11.72 9.11 -15.46
N LEU A 252 -12.95 9.25 -15.97
CA LEU A 252 -13.38 8.55 -17.21
C LEU A 252 -12.81 9.17 -18.49
N ASP A 253 -12.31 10.40 -18.43
CA ASP A 253 -11.59 10.99 -19.56
C ASP A 253 -10.14 10.44 -19.59
N PRO A 254 -9.76 9.67 -20.60
CA PRO A 254 -8.44 9.03 -20.66
C PRO A 254 -7.29 10.04 -20.88
N THR A 255 -7.59 11.31 -21.16
CA THR A 255 -6.59 12.37 -21.36
C THR A 255 -6.23 13.10 -20.06
N THR A 256 -7.01 12.92 -18.99
CA THR A 256 -6.75 13.55 -17.71
C THR A 256 -5.77 12.74 -16.85
N GLN A 257 -4.89 13.46 -16.16
CA GLN A 257 -3.81 12.87 -15.37
C GLN A 257 -4.03 13.02 -13.86
N ILE A 258 -4.66 14.12 -13.46
CA ILE A 258 -5.08 14.38 -12.08
C ILE A 258 -6.61 14.33 -12.03
N ASN A 259 -7.12 13.46 -11.20
CA ASN A 259 -8.54 13.17 -11.09
C ASN A 259 -9.06 13.63 -9.72
N PRO A 260 -10.37 13.55 -9.43
CA PRO A 260 -10.87 13.98 -8.13
C PRO A 260 -10.34 13.09 -7.00
N LEU A 261 -10.21 13.66 -5.82
CA LEU A 261 -10.06 12.89 -4.60
C LEU A 261 -11.34 12.10 -4.32
N VAL A 262 -11.25 11.08 -3.48
CA VAL A 262 -12.35 10.14 -3.23
C VAL A 262 -13.61 10.82 -2.64
N SER A 263 -13.47 11.89 -1.88
CA SER A 263 -14.58 12.53 -1.17
C SER A 263 -14.32 14.00 -0.82
N ALA A 264 -15.39 14.74 -0.47
CA ALA A 264 -15.29 16.09 0.07
C ALA A 264 -14.42 16.13 1.34
N ARG A 265 -14.63 15.18 2.27
CA ARG A 265 -13.84 15.05 3.51
C ARG A 265 -12.34 14.93 3.23
N GLN A 266 -11.96 14.15 2.21
CA GLN A 266 -10.56 14.00 1.84
C GLN A 266 -10.02 15.29 1.20
N GLN A 267 -10.80 15.99 0.38
CA GLN A 267 -10.44 17.30 -0.18
C GLN A 267 -10.20 18.33 0.92
N GLU A 268 -11.13 18.46 1.87
CA GLU A 268 -11.01 19.36 3.02
C GLU A 268 -9.76 19.05 3.87
N ARG A 269 -9.50 17.77 4.13
CA ARG A 269 -8.29 17.34 4.83
C ARG A 269 -7.02 17.79 4.12
N VAL A 270 -6.94 17.57 2.81
CA VAL A 270 -5.74 17.92 2.02
C VAL A 270 -5.53 19.43 2.00
N LEU A 271 -6.59 20.20 1.76
CA LEU A 271 -6.53 21.68 1.77
C LEU A 271 -6.14 22.21 3.15
N GLY A 272 -6.75 21.68 4.22
CA GLY A 272 -6.38 22.06 5.59
C GLY A 272 -4.93 21.76 5.94
N MET A 273 -4.36 20.67 5.42
CA MET A 273 -2.93 20.37 5.59
C MET A 273 -2.04 21.38 4.84
N ILE A 274 -2.42 21.79 3.63
CA ILE A 274 -1.70 22.82 2.88
C ILE A 274 -1.74 24.16 3.65
N GLU A 275 -2.93 24.56 4.12
CA GLU A 275 -3.13 25.79 4.91
C GLU A 275 -2.29 25.77 6.20
N SER A 276 -2.26 24.62 6.90
CA SER A 276 -1.40 24.45 8.10
C SER A 276 0.07 24.65 7.76
N GLY A 277 0.57 24.04 6.67
CA GLY A 277 1.96 24.20 6.25
C GLY A 277 2.30 25.66 5.95
N VAL A 278 1.45 26.36 5.24
CA VAL A 278 1.62 27.81 4.94
C VAL A 278 1.60 28.65 6.22
N ALA A 279 0.67 28.36 7.14
CA ALA A 279 0.60 29.05 8.42
C ALA A 279 1.85 28.79 9.32
N GLU A 280 2.48 27.62 9.17
CA GLU A 280 3.73 27.26 9.85
C GLU A 280 4.97 27.87 9.15
N GLY A 281 4.82 28.51 7.98
CA GLY A 281 5.89 29.22 7.26
C GLY A 281 6.39 28.52 5.97
N ALA A 282 5.73 27.48 5.50
CA ALA A 282 6.05 26.87 4.20
C ALA A 282 5.69 27.80 3.04
N SER A 283 6.53 27.79 2.00
CA SER A 283 6.29 28.51 0.74
C SER A 283 5.60 27.59 -0.27
N VAL A 284 4.56 28.10 -0.92
CA VAL A 284 3.90 27.37 -2.02
C VAL A 284 4.65 27.64 -3.31
N VAL A 285 5.31 26.62 -3.86
CA VAL A 285 6.04 26.70 -5.14
C VAL A 285 5.06 26.62 -6.32
N CYS A 286 4.06 25.73 -6.24
CA CYS A 286 2.96 25.64 -7.20
C CYS A 286 1.73 24.99 -6.55
N GLY A 287 0.56 25.17 -7.17
CA GLY A 287 -0.71 24.63 -6.71
C GLY A 287 -1.22 25.32 -5.45
N GLY A 288 -1.58 24.53 -4.44
CA GLY A 288 -2.01 25.02 -3.14
C GLY A 288 -3.52 25.27 -2.99
N ALA A 289 -4.30 25.02 -4.02
CA ALA A 289 -5.73 25.38 -4.04
C ALA A 289 -6.63 24.25 -4.57
N ARG A 290 -7.92 24.39 -4.29
CA ARG A 290 -8.97 23.64 -4.96
C ARG A 290 -9.02 24.02 -6.44
N GLN A 291 -9.32 23.04 -7.30
CA GLN A 291 -9.54 23.27 -8.73
C GLN A 291 -11.03 23.20 -9.06
N GLY A 292 -11.58 24.33 -9.53
CA GLY A 292 -12.99 24.44 -9.90
C GLY A 292 -13.98 24.44 -8.71
N GLU A 293 -15.27 24.57 -9.02
CA GLU A 293 -16.34 24.60 -8.01
C GLU A 293 -17.00 23.23 -7.80
N THR A 294 -17.01 22.38 -8.83
CA THR A 294 -17.59 21.04 -8.83
C THR A 294 -16.52 19.96 -8.78
N GLY A 295 -16.82 18.86 -8.09
CA GLY A 295 -15.88 17.75 -7.87
C GLY A 295 -14.85 18.03 -6.77
N PHE A 296 -14.09 17.02 -6.41
CA PHE A 296 -13.16 17.05 -5.27
C PHE A 296 -11.71 17.21 -5.74
N TYR A 297 -11.46 18.17 -6.63
CA TYR A 297 -10.13 18.38 -7.23
C TYR A 297 -9.26 19.27 -6.34
N VAL A 298 -7.98 18.88 -6.23
CA VAL A 298 -6.91 19.67 -5.61
C VAL A 298 -5.77 19.75 -6.61
N GLN A 299 -5.21 20.95 -6.78
CA GLN A 299 -4.06 21.18 -7.66
C GLN A 299 -2.84 20.42 -7.17
N PRO A 300 -2.03 19.83 -8.07
CA PRO A 300 -0.69 19.33 -7.71
C PRO A 300 0.09 20.42 -6.98
N THR A 301 0.53 20.11 -5.75
CA THR A 301 1.06 21.12 -4.83
C THR A 301 2.47 20.76 -4.38
N ILE A 302 3.35 21.74 -4.44
CA ILE A 302 4.73 21.64 -3.94
C ILE A 302 4.94 22.72 -2.87
N LEU A 303 5.35 22.29 -1.68
CA LEU A 303 5.72 23.16 -0.58
C LEU A 303 7.24 23.12 -0.36
N ALA A 304 7.86 24.29 -0.24
CA ALA A 304 9.27 24.45 0.10
C ALA A 304 9.41 25.25 1.40
N ASP A 305 10.64 25.53 1.83
CA ASP A 305 10.97 26.23 3.08
C ASP A 305 10.35 25.57 4.32
N VAL A 306 10.21 24.25 4.27
CA VAL A 306 9.65 23.47 5.37
C VAL A 306 10.71 23.09 6.40
N THR A 307 10.29 23.01 7.65
CA THR A 307 11.14 22.52 8.76
C THR A 307 10.67 21.14 9.25
N PRO A 308 11.54 20.31 9.85
CA PRO A 308 11.18 18.98 10.31
C PRO A 308 10.02 18.90 11.31
N GLY A 309 9.71 20.00 12.00
CA GLY A 309 8.61 20.07 12.97
C GLY A 309 7.23 20.31 12.37
N MET A 310 7.16 20.81 11.15
CA MET A 310 5.88 21.16 10.49
C MET A 310 4.98 19.96 10.30
N GLN A 311 3.68 20.15 10.45
CA GLN A 311 2.67 19.10 10.30
C GLN A 311 2.72 18.48 8.91
N VAL A 312 2.86 19.26 7.84
CA VAL A 312 2.98 18.80 6.45
C VAL A 312 4.20 17.89 6.19
N VAL A 313 5.23 17.97 7.03
CA VAL A 313 6.42 17.11 6.96
C VAL A 313 6.21 15.81 7.74
N ARG A 314 5.53 15.89 8.88
CA ARG A 314 5.35 14.78 9.83
C ARG A 314 4.21 13.86 9.49
N GLU A 315 3.06 14.39 9.06
CA GLU A 315 1.84 13.63 8.84
C GLU A 315 1.63 13.22 7.38
N GLU A 316 0.97 12.10 7.19
CA GLU A 316 0.51 11.64 5.89
C GLU A 316 -0.64 12.52 5.41
N ILE A 317 -0.46 13.22 4.28
CA ILE A 317 -1.48 14.10 3.70
C ILE A 317 -2.50 13.28 2.91
N PHE A 318 -2.02 12.29 2.15
CA PHE A 318 -2.80 11.41 1.28
C PHE A 318 -3.55 12.18 0.19
N GLY A 319 -2.82 13.08 -0.46
CA GLY A 319 -3.25 13.95 -1.54
C GLY A 319 -2.09 14.37 -2.44
N PRO A 320 -2.33 15.14 -3.51
CA PRO A 320 -1.29 15.51 -4.47
C PRO A 320 -0.38 16.63 -3.93
N VAL A 321 0.25 16.38 -2.77
CA VAL A 321 1.06 17.37 -2.04
C VAL A 321 2.43 16.78 -1.69
N LEU A 322 3.47 17.51 -2.06
CA LEU A 322 4.87 17.22 -1.82
C LEU A 322 5.49 18.30 -0.96
N VAL A 323 6.34 17.92 -0.01
CA VAL A 323 7.23 18.84 0.71
C VAL A 323 8.67 18.63 0.25
N ALA A 324 9.40 19.71 -0.05
CA ALA A 324 10.76 19.65 -0.57
C ALA A 324 11.77 20.29 0.40
N THR A 325 12.90 19.60 0.61
CA THR A 325 13.97 20.03 1.50
C THR A 325 15.33 19.76 0.85
N PRO A 326 16.25 20.74 0.81
CA PRO A 326 17.62 20.48 0.38
C PRO A 326 18.41 19.74 1.46
N PHE A 327 19.43 18.97 1.06
CA PHE A 327 20.41 18.38 1.96
C PHE A 327 21.84 18.60 1.44
N ASP A 328 22.82 18.55 2.33
CA ASP A 328 24.21 18.85 2.00
C ASP A 328 25.05 17.59 1.77
N ASP A 329 24.84 16.54 2.57
CA ASP A 329 25.58 15.28 2.48
C ASP A 329 24.70 14.05 2.69
N LEU A 330 25.25 12.85 2.43
CA LEU A 330 24.51 11.60 2.51
C LEU A 330 24.06 11.24 3.92
N ASP A 331 24.81 11.63 4.94
CA ASP A 331 24.44 11.38 6.34
C ASP A 331 23.22 12.22 6.74
N GLU A 332 23.17 13.46 6.28
CA GLU A 332 21.99 14.30 6.43
C GLU A 332 20.78 13.73 5.68
N ALA A 333 20.95 13.29 4.43
CA ALA A 333 19.89 12.66 3.66
C ALA A 333 19.30 11.44 4.39
N VAL A 334 20.15 10.58 4.95
CA VAL A 334 19.72 9.41 5.74
C VAL A 334 18.98 9.84 7.01
N ARG A 335 19.50 10.84 7.72
CA ARG A 335 18.88 11.36 8.95
C ARG A 335 17.48 11.91 8.66
N LEU A 336 17.34 12.76 7.63
CA LEU A 336 16.07 13.35 7.21
C LEU A 336 15.08 12.28 6.70
N ALA A 337 15.54 11.35 5.89
CA ALA A 337 14.70 10.25 5.38
C ALA A 337 14.11 9.40 6.51
N ASN A 338 14.93 9.10 7.51
CA ASN A 338 14.55 8.28 8.66
C ASN A 338 13.80 9.03 9.77
N ASP A 339 13.78 10.37 9.77
CA ASP A 339 13.06 11.18 10.76
C ASP A 339 11.56 11.19 10.48
N SER A 340 10.92 10.07 10.76
CA SER A 340 9.49 9.84 10.62
C SER A 340 9.07 8.65 11.46
N ILE A 341 7.82 8.65 11.90
CA ILE A 341 7.18 7.44 12.50
C ILE A 341 6.90 6.37 11.46
N TYR A 342 6.91 6.72 10.18
CA TYR A 342 6.65 5.84 9.04
C TYR A 342 7.92 5.19 8.49
N GLY A 343 7.72 4.13 7.71
CA GLY A 343 8.78 3.42 7.02
C GLY A 343 8.22 2.42 6.00
N LEU A 344 7.27 2.85 5.14
CA LEU A 344 6.67 1.97 4.14
C LEU A 344 7.54 1.87 2.89
N GLY A 345 7.78 2.98 2.22
CA GLY A 345 8.58 3.05 1.01
C GLY A 345 9.63 4.16 1.06
N ALA A 346 10.60 4.09 0.17
CA ALA A 346 11.58 5.14 -0.12
C ALA A 346 12.10 4.99 -1.55
N SER A 347 12.58 6.07 -2.15
CA SER A 347 13.35 5.97 -3.39
C SER A 347 14.62 6.80 -3.37
N ILE A 348 15.64 6.31 -4.10
CA ILE A 348 16.94 6.93 -4.27
C ILE A 348 17.18 7.09 -5.77
N TRP A 349 17.54 8.29 -6.19
CA TRP A 349 17.80 8.61 -7.58
C TRP A 349 19.28 9.03 -7.73
N SER A 350 20.05 8.19 -8.40
CA SER A 350 21.50 8.37 -8.61
C SER A 350 21.98 7.47 -9.73
N ASN A 351 23.03 7.88 -10.44
CA ASN A 351 23.78 7.07 -11.39
C ASN A 351 25.03 6.44 -10.74
N ASP A 352 25.39 6.83 -9.51
CA ASP A 352 26.51 6.27 -8.76
C ASP A 352 26.08 5.07 -7.91
N LEU A 353 26.33 3.88 -8.42
CA LEU A 353 26.01 2.63 -7.73
C LEU A 353 26.65 2.54 -6.34
N ARG A 354 27.82 3.14 -6.10
CA ARG A 354 28.50 3.08 -4.79
C ARG A 354 27.73 3.87 -3.74
N GLN A 355 27.28 5.08 -4.09
CA GLN A 355 26.44 5.88 -3.21
C GLN A 355 25.10 5.18 -2.93
N VAL A 356 24.48 4.59 -3.95
CA VAL A 356 23.24 3.81 -3.78
C VAL A 356 23.44 2.64 -2.82
N MET A 357 24.51 1.86 -3.01
CA MET A 357 24.81 0.70 -2.14
C MET A 357 25.15 1.08 -0.70
N ASP A 358 25.66 2.29 -0.46
CA ASP A 358 25.83 2.84 0.89
C ASP A 358 24.51 3.29 1.51
N LEU A 359 23.64 3.93 0.72
CA LEU A 359 22.38 4.50 1.22
C LEU A 359 21.31 3.44 1.53
N VAL A 360 21.10 2.46 0.62
CA VAL A 360 20.01 1.48 0.72
C VAL A 360 19.92 0.82 2.10
N PRO A 361 21.00 0.24 2.68
CA PRO A 361 20.92 -0.44 3.97
C PRO A 361 20.66 0.51 5.16
N ARG A 362 20.86 1.81 4.97
CA ARG A 362 20.70 2.84 6.00
C ARG A 362 19.29 3.41 6.06
N ILE A 363 18.48 3.22 5.01
CA ILE A 363 17.09 3.71 4.93
C ILE A 363 16.14 2.73 5.63
N LYS A 364 15.34 3.24 6.56
CA LYS A 364 14.37 2.45 7.36
C LYS A 364 13.01 2.41 6.66
N ALA A 365 12.93 1.67 5.57
CA ALA A 365 11.70 1.44 4.79
C ALA A 365 11.56 -0.03 4.41
N GLY A 366 10.32 -0.50 4.26
CA GLY A 366 10.04 -1.87 3.84
C GLY A 366 10.39 -2.13 2.38
N THR A 367 10.24 -1.11 1.53
CA THR A 367 10.67 -1.14 0.13
C THR A 367 11.54 0.08 -0.18
N VAL A 368 12.69 -0.13 -0.80
CA VAL A 368 13.56 0.93 -1.31
C VAL A 368 13.75 0.73 -2.80
N TRP A 369 13.27 1.70 -3.58
CA TRP A 369 13.46 1.73 -5.03
C TRP A 369 14.70 2.54 -5.40
N VAL A 370 15.34 2.18 -6.50
CA VAL A 370 16.45 2.94 -7.08
C VAL A 370 16.10 3.30 -8.50
N ASN A 371 16.13 4.59 -8.81
CA ASN A 371 15.74 5.16 -10.12
C ASN A 371 14.33 4.73 -10.58
N ALA A 372 13.46 4.45 -9.60
CA ALA A 372 12.06 4.08 -9.75
C ALA A 372 11.29 4.47 -8.49
N HIS A 373 9.95 4.46 -8.55
CA HIS A 373 9.06 4.58 -7.39
C HIS A 373 7.74 3.88 -7.69
N ASN A 374 7.07 3.32 -6.67
CA ASN A 374 5.79 2.60 -6.78
C ASN A 374 5.83 1.37 -7.72
N LEU A 375 7.01 0.83 -8.03
CA LEU A 375 7.13 -0.39 -8.82
C LEU A 375 6.95 -1.60 -7.91
N LEU A 376 5.88 -2.36 -8.13
CA LEU A 376 5.54 -3.53 -7.35
C LEU A 376 5.43 -4.76 -8.26
N ASP A 377 5.88 -5.90 -7.76
CA ASP A 377 5.76 -7.20 -8.41
C ASP A 377 5.13 -8.19 -7.44
N PRO A 378 4.20 -9.07 -7.86
CA PRO A 378 3.57 -10.06 -6.98
C PRO A 378 4.54 -10.92 -6.17
N SER A 379 5.76 -11.11 -6.63
CA SER A 379 6.80 -11.90 -5.94
C SER A 379 7.56 -11.13 -4.85
N MET A 380 7.48 -9.80 -4.84
CA MET A 380 8.18 -8.95 -3.87
C MET A 380 7.36 -8.81 -2.58
N PRO A 381 7.88 -9.21 -1.40
CA PRO A 381 7.19 -8.92 -0.15
C PRO A 381 6.98 -7.43 0.04
N PHE A 382 5.75 -7.04 0.38
CA PHE A 382 5.35 -5.66 0.61
C PHE A 382 4.94 -5.46 2.06
N GLY A 383 5.36 -4.35 2.68
CA GLY A 383 4.95 -3.98 4.04
C GLY A 383 5.92 -3.01 4.70
N GLY A 384 5.46 -2.38 5.78
CA GLY A 384 6.16 -1.27 6.42
C GLY A 384 7.11 -1.67 7.54
N PHE A 385 8.06 -0.77 7.81
CA PHE A 385 8.81 -0.68 9.05
C PHE A 385 8.10 0.33 9.98
N LYS A 386 8.51 0.39 11.25
CA LYS A 386 7.99 1.34 12.25
C LYS A 386 6.45 1.30 12.33
N GLN A 387 5.79 2.48 12.30
CA GLN A 387 4.32 2.56 12.37
C GLN A 387 3.63 2.47 11.00
N SER A 388 4.34 2.05 9.96
CA SER A 388 3.73 1.74 8.66
C SER A 388 3.20 0.32 8.55
N GLY A 389 3.37 -0.52 9.56
CA GLY A 389 2.67 -1.80 9.60
C GLY A 389 3.38 -2.92 10.34
N ILE A 390 2.70 -4.07 10.37
CA ILE A 390 3.16 -5.32 10.98
C ILE A 390 2.81 -6.45 10.00
N GLY A 391 3.78 -7.32 9.72
CA GLY A 391 3.65 -8.38 8.73
C GLY A 391 4.09 -7.96 7.33
N ARG A 392 3.83 -8.84 6.37
CA ARG A 392 4.10 -8.58 4.95
C ARG A 392 2.97 -9.17 4.12
N GLU A 393 2.70 -8.50 3.00
CA GLU A 393 1.84 -8.98 1.92
C GLU A 393 2.69 -9.29 0.70
N MET A 394 2.12 -9.96 -0.28
CA MET A 394 2.79 -10.39 -1.50
C MET A 394 3.95 -11.38 -1.27
N GLY A 395 4.47 -11.94 -2.35
CA GLY A 395 5.51 -12.94 -2.30
C GLY A 395 5.15 -14.17 -1.45
N HIS A 396 6.17 -14.90 -1.04
CA HIS A 396 6.03 -16.04 -0.11
C HIS A 396 5.55 -15.60 1.29
N ALA A 397 5.91 -14.40 1.71
CA ALA A 397 5.54 -13.87 3.03
C ALA A 397 4.01 -13.77 3.22
N ALA A 398 3.25 -13.56 2.13
CA ALA A 398 1.80 -13.61 2.20
C ALA A 398 1.29 -15.02 2.55
N ILE A 399 1.91 -16.09 2.03
CA ILE A 399 1.53 -17.47 2.35
C ILE A 399 1.80 -17.78 3.83
N GLU A 400 2.97 -17.38 4.34
CA GLU A 400 3.30 -17.53 5.76
C GLU A 400 2.31 -16.80 6.67
N ALA A 401 1.78 -15.67 6.23
CA ALA A 401 0.82 -14.89 7.00
C ALA A 401 -0.58 -15.54 7.10
N TYR A 402 -0.92 -16.49 6.23
CA TYR A 402 -2.21 -17.19 6.21
C TYR A 402 -2.12 -18.67 6.56
N THR A 403 -0.95 -19.13 7.05
CA THR A 403 -0.73 -20.51 7.50
C THR A 403 -0.23 -20.57 8.92
N GLU A 404 -0.51 -21.70 9.59
CA GLU A 404 0.00 -22.06 10.92
C GLU A 404 0.79 -23.35 10.85
N ASN A 405 1.98 -23.35 11.44
CA ASN A 405 2.82 -24.54 11.49
C ASN A 405 2.47 -25.42 12.69
N LYS A 406 1.94 -26.61 12.41
CA LYS A 406 1.76 -27.68 13.39
C LYS A 406 2.98 -28.56 13.43
N SER A 407 3.59 -28.76 14.60
CA SER A 407 4.66 -29.74 14.79
C SER A 407 4.07 -31.09 15.18
N VAL A 408 4.47 -32.14 14.46
CA VAL A 408 4.09 -33.54 14.75
C VAL A 408 5.33 -34.31 15.14
N CYS A 409 5.24 -35.03 16.25
CA CYS A 409 6.30 -35.93 16.73
C CYS A 409 5.69 -37.29 17.01
N ILE A 410 6.21 -38.33 16.39
CA ILE A 410 5.79 -39.73 16.52
C ILE A 410 6.95 -40.53 17.13
N ALA A 411 6.67 -41.15 18.26
CA ALA A 411 7.58 -42.16 18.88
C ALA A 411 7.11 -43.58 18.50
N TYR A 412 8.03 -44.47 18.10
CA TYR A 412 7.72 -45.85 17.71
C TYR A 412 8.86 -46.80 17.96
#